data_c703818456de6c9f0bfc53c0d1f0c122
#
_entry.id   c703818456de6c9f0bfc53c0d1f0c122
#
_cell.length_a   1.000
_cell.length_b   1.000
_cell.length_c   1.000
_cell.angle_alpha   90.00
_cell.angle_beta   90.00
_cell.angle_gamma   90.00
#
_symmetry.space_group_name_H-M   'P 1'
#
loop_
_entity.id
_entity.type
_entity.pdbx_description
1 polymer ?
#
loop_
_entity_poly.entity_id
_entity_poly.type
_entity_poly.pdbx_seq_one_letter_code
_entity_poly.pdbx_strand_id
1 'polypeptide(L)'
;MKIGIISDTHGIFREEWHRHLDGCDYLIHAGDFCTQKNYDCFRNFGIPLYMVRGNNDRGDWAKNLPEFLQFRIGGKTFFLVHNQFDLPFDLTDADFLIFGHTHHYTFYKRFNKVYINPGSAS
;
A
#
# COMPACT_ATOMS: atom_id res chain seq x y z
N MET A 1 13.69 5.94 -10.84
CA MET A 1 13.03 5.67 -9.55
C MET A 1 12.05 4.52 -9.70
N LYS A 2 12.10 3.57 -8.78
CA LYS A 2 11.24 2.40 -8.81
C LYS A 2 10.46 2.31 -7.50
N ILE A 3 9.13 2.19 -7.59
CA ILE A 3 8.23 2.12 -6.44
C ILE A 3 7.53 0.77 -6.48
N GLY A 4 7.69 -0.03 -5.41
CA GLY A 4 6.96 -1.28 -5.25
C GLY A 4 5.63 -1.03 -4.58
N ILE A 5 4.55 -1.57 -5.14
CA ILE A 5 3.21 -1.45 -4.59
C ILE A 5 2.66 -2.85 -4.37
N ILE A 6 2.27 -3.14 -3.13
CA ILE A 6 1.76 -4.45 -2.74
C ILE A 6 0.59 -4.28 -1.77
N SER A 7 -0.29 -5.25 -1.69
CA SER A 7 -1.44 -5.22 -0.79
C SER A 7 -1.95 -6.61 -0.49
N ASP A 8 -2.69 -6.74 0.62
CA ASP A 8 -3.44 -7.95 0.93
C ASP A 8 -2.53 -9.19 0.94
N THR A 9 -1.45 -9.09 1.69
CA THR A 9 -0.46 -10.18 1.81
C THR A 9 -0.93 -11.31 2.72
N HIS A 10 -1.88 -11.05 3.61
CA HIS A 10 -2.58 -12.06 4.43
C HIS A 10 -1.63 -13.04 5.12
N GLY A 11 -0.60 -12.50 5.79
CA GLY A 11 0.32 -13.31 6.57
C GLY A 11 1.40 -14.00 5.76
N ILE A 12 1.46 -13.80 4.45
CA ILE A 12 2.40 -14.46 3.55
C ILE A 12 3.50 -13.49 3.13
N PHE A 13 4.73 -13.99 3.07
CA PHE A 13 5.85 -13.29 2.45
C PHE A 13 6.58 -14.27 1.54
N ARG A 14 6.43 -14.10 0.23
CA ARG A 14 7.01 -15.01 -0.75
C ARG A 14 8.41 -14.55 -1.16
N GLU A 15 9.32 -15.50 -1.31
CA GLU A 15 10.68 -15.25 -1.77
C GLU A 15 10.73 -14.50 -3.11
N GLU A 16 9.83 -14.83 -4.04
CA GLU A 16 9.77 -14.20 -5.35
C GLU A 16 9.45 -12.71 -5.27
N TRP A 17 8.71 -12.27 -4.26
CA TRP A 17 8.44 -10.83 -4.06
C TRP A 17 9.72 -10.09 -3.68
N HIS A 18 10.57 -10.75 -2.88
CA HIS A 18 11.82 -10.16 -2.43
C HIS A 18 12.67 -9.71 -3.61
N ARG A 19 12.75 -10.54 -4.66
CA ARG A 19 13.50 -10.20 -5.86
C ARG A 19 12.92 -9.00 -6.60
N HIS A 20 11.59 -8.89 -6.65
CA HIS A 20 10.92 -7.77 -7.32
C HIS A 20 11.00 -6.48 -6.52
N LEU A 21 10.97 -6.58 -5.19
CA LEU A 21 10.99 -5.43 -4.29
C LEU A 21 12.40 -4.95 -3.96
N ASP A 22 13.40 -5.81 -4.10
CA ASP A 22 14.76 -5.54 -3.66
C ASP A 22 15.41 -4.35 -4.38
N GLY A 23 15.05 -4.09 -5.60
CA GLY A 23 15.55 -2.95 -6.37
C GLY A 23 14.69 -1.69 -6.26
N CYS A 24 13.68 -1.69 -5.41
CA CYS A 24 12.78 -0.54 -5.28
C CYS A 24 13.38 0.52 -4.37
N ASP A 25 13.12 1.78 -4.72
CA ASP A 25 13.52 2.93 -3.90
C ASP A 25 12.52 3.19 -2.76
N TYR A 26 11.26 2.83 -2.98
CA TYR A 26 10.16 2.97 -2.03
C TYR A 26 9.25 1.76 -2.09
N LEU A 27 8.61 1.44 -0.97
CA LEU A 27 7.61 0.38 -0.89
C LEU A 27 6.32 0.94 -0.32
N ILE A 28 5.20 0.64 -0.98
CA ILE A 28 3.87 1.04 -0.54
C ILE A 28 3.06 -0.22 -0.29
N HIS A 29 2.48 -0.35 0.90
CA HIS A 29 1.61 -1.48 1.27
C HIS A 29 0.24 -0.95 1.67
N ALA A 30 -0.80 -1.39 0.97
CA ALA A 30 -2.15 -0.89 1.16
C ALA A 30 -2.97 -1.64 2.21
N GLY A 31 -2.31 -2.42 3.09
CA GLY A 31 -2.96 -3.03 4.24
C GLY A 31 -3.32 -4.50 4.06
N ASP A 32 -3.87 -5.06 5.13
CA ASP A 32 -4.16 -6.49 5.29
C ASP A 32 -2.90 -7.35 5.33
N PHE A 33 -2.03 -7.01 6.28
CA PHE A 33 -0.90 -7.86 6.69
C PHE A 33 -1.42 -9.11 7.42
N CYS A 34 -2.46 -8.92 8.22
CA CYS A 34 -3.17 -9.90 9.03
C CYS A 34 -2.39 -10.38 10.27
N THR A 35 -1.06 -10.42 10.25
CA THR A 35 -0.24 -10.85 11.37
C THR A 35 0.87 -9.85 11.64
N GLN A 36 1.31 -9.78 12.90
CA GLN A 36 2.47 -8.96 13.27
C GLN A 36 3.73 -9.43 12.55
N LYS A 37 3.89 -10.72 12.39
CA LYS A 37 5.06 -11.29 11.69
C LYS A 37 5.14 -10.77 10.26
N ASN A 38 4.02 -10.71 9.55
CA ASN A 38 3.98 -10.20 8.19
C ASN A 38 4.30 -8.71 8.14
N TYR A 39 3.71 -7.94 9.05
CA TYR A 39 4.00 -6.52 9.21
C TYR A 39 5.49 -6.27 9.47
N ASP A 40 6.09 -7.07 10.36
CA ASP A 40 7.51 -6.94 10.68
C ASP A 40 8.41 -7.26 9.48
N CYS A 41 8.03 -8.23 8.65
CA CYS A 41 8.75 -8.54 7.42
C CYS A 41 8.88 -7.33 6.50
N PHE A 42 7.77 -6.60 6.31
CA PHE A 42 7.80 -5.40 5.46
C PHE A 42 8.52 -4.25 6.15
N ARG A 43 8.27 -4.06 7.44
CA ARG A 43 8.89 -2.98 8.21
C ARG A 43 10.41 -3.08 8.22
N ASN A 44 10.94 -4.30 8.23
CA ASN A 44 12.38 -4.56 8.28
C ASN A 44 13.00 -4.77 6.89
N PHE A 45 12.27 -4.47 5.84
CA PHE A 45 12.74 -4.70 4.47
C PHE A 45 13.94 -3.83 4.08
N GLY A 46 14.10 -2.67 4.72
CA GLY A 46 15.30 -1.85 4.56
C GLY A 46 15.19 -0.70 3.56
N ILE A 47 14.00 -0.44 3.04
CA ILE A 47 13.75 0.72 2.18
C ILE A 47 12.62 1.56 2.78
N PRO A 48 12.50 2.84 2.38
CA PRO A 48 11.40 3.68 2.87
C PRO A 48 10.04 3.05 2.58
N LEU A 49 9.17 3.03 3.60
CA LEU A 49 7.88 2.37 3.56
C LEU A 49 6.75 3.35 3.82
N TYR A 50 5.65 3.19 3.08
CA TYR A 50 4.38 3.83 3.36
C TYR A 50 3.33 2.74 3.47
N MET A 51 2.67 2.64 4.62
CA MET A 51 1.76 1.55 4.94
C MET A 51 0.51 2.08 5.61
N VAL A 52 -0.63 1.46 5.32
CA VAL A 52 -1.90 1.73 6.01
C VAL A 52 -2.46 0.46 6.61
N ARG A 53 -3.41 0.63 7.53
CA ARG A 53 -4.10 -0.47 8.19
C ARG A 53 -5.25 -0.99 7.32
N GLY A 54 -5.29 -2.30 7.10
CA GLY A 54 -6.42 -2.96 6.47
C GLY A 54 -7.46 -3.42 7.48
N ASN A 55 -8.61 -3.89 6.99
CA ASN A 55 -9.72 -4.32 7.84
C ASN A 55 -9.39 -5.59 8.63
N ASN A 56 -8.41 -6.37 8.21
CA ASN A 56 -7.97 -7.57 8.93
C ASN A 56 -6.72 -7.35 9.77
N ASP A 57 -6.25 -6.12 9.89
CA ASP A 57 -5.09 -5.77 10.71
C ASP A 57 -5.57 -5.44 12.13
N ARG A 58 -5.38 -6.40 13.04
CA ARG A 58 -5.85 -6.32 14.42
C ARG A 58 -4.72 -6.62 15.38
N GLY A 59 -4.81 -6.07 16.58
CA GLY A 59 -3.79 -6.22 17.61
C GLY A 59 -3.04 -4.94 17.86
N ASP A 60 -2.18 -4.95 18.87
CA ASP A 60 -1.45 -3.74 19.28
C ASP A 60 -0.54 -3.20 18.20
N TRP A 61 0.06 -4.09 17.40
CA TRP A 61 0.93 -3.70 16.31
C TRP A 61 0.20 -2.88 15.23
N ALA A 62 -1.11 -3.14 15.04
CA ALA A 62 -1.90 -2.47 14.02
C ALA A 62 -2.39 -1.09 14.45
N LYS A 63 -2.39 -0.80 15.75
CA LYS A 63 -2.89 0.49 16.27
C LYS A 63 -2.10 1.68 15.76
N ASN A 64 -0.84 1.49 15.44
CA ASN A 64 0.04 2.56 14.97
C ASN A 64 -0.04 2.76 13.46
N LEU A 65 -0.76 1.89 12.75
CA LEU A 65 -0.96 2.05 11.32
C LEU A 65 -2.13 2.99 11.06
N PRO A 66 -1.93 4.06 10.28
CA PRO A 66 -3.04 4.94 9.92
C PRO A 66 -3.95 4.27 8.90
N GLU A 67 -5.18 4.74 8.82
CA GLU A 67 -6.13 4.27 7.81
C GLU A 67 -5.98 5.02 6.49
N PHE A 68 -5.42 6.22 6.53
CA PHE A 68 -5.15 7.06 5.37
C PHE A 68 -3.79 7.71 5.50
N LEU A 69 -3.03 7.71 4.40
CA LEU A 69 -1.78 8.46 4.28
C LEU A 69 -1.79 9.33 3.05
N GLN A 70 -1.27 10.54 3.21
CA GLN A 70 -0.92 11.41 2.11
C GLN A 70 0.56 11.70 2.17
N PHE A 71 1.26 11.46 1.07
CA PHE A 71 2.71 11.65 1.02
C PHE A 71 3.15 12.02 -0.39
N ARG A 72 4.40 12.48 -0.51
CA ARG A 72 4.96 12.87 -1.80
C ARG A 72 6.21 12.05 -2.11
N ILE A 73 6.31 11.60 -3.35
CA ILE A 73 7.51 10.97 -3.89
C ILE A 73 7.78 11.60 -5.26
N GLY A 74 8.98 12.13 -5.46
CA GLY A 74 9.38 12.69 -6.75
C GLY A 74 8.49 13.83 -7.23
N GLY A 75 7.97 14.65 -6.32
CA GLY A 75 7.09 15.76 -6.66
C GLY A 75 5.65 15.38 -6.93
N LYS A 76 5.30 14.11 -6.82
CA LYS A 76 3.92 13.63 -7.00
C LYS A 76 3.28 13.31 -5.65
N THR A 77 1.99 13.58 -5.52
CA THR A 77 1.22 13.34 -4.31
C THR A 77 0.46 12.04 -4.42
N PHE A 78 0.61 11.21 -3.38
CA PHE A 78 -0.02 9.90 -3.27
C PHE A 78 -1.03 9.91 -2.14
N PHE A 79 -2.23 9.39 -2.41
CA PHE A 79 -3.23 9.08 -1.39
C PHE A 79 -3.29 7.57 -1.28
N LEU A 80 -3.14 7.05 -0.06
CA LEU A 80 -3.09 5.62 0.23
C LEU A 80 -4.16 5.26 1.26
N VAL A 81 -5.02 4.31 0.92
CA VAL A 81 -6.02 3.71 1.80
C VAL A 81 -6.06 2.23 1.56
N HIS A 82 -6.64 1.44 2.49
CA HIS A 82 -6.88 0.03 2.24
C HIS A 82 -8.10 -0.15 1.33
N ASN A 83 -9.22 0.51 1.66
CA ASN A 83 -10.46 0.41 0.91
C ASN A 83 -10.70 1.72 0.14
N GLN A 84 -10.98 1.62 -1.15
CA GLN A 84 -11.20 2.76 -2.03
C GLN A 84 -12.28 3.71 -1.50
N PHE A 85 -13.30 3.17 -0.84
CA PHE A 85 -14.39 3.98 -0.29
C PHE A 85 -13.97 4.85 0.88
N ASP A 86 -12.79 4.61 1.46
CA ASP A 86 -12.24 5.43 2.54
C ASP A 86 -11.40 6.61 2.04
N LEU A 87 -11.28 6.78 0.74
CA LEU A 87 -10.62 7.96 0.18
C LEU A 87 -11.34 9.24 0.61
N PRO A 88 -10.61 10.33 0.86
CA PRO A 88 -11.26 11.59 1.18
C PRO A 88 -12.13 12.09 0.03
N PHE A 89 -13.13 12.89 0.34
CA PHE A 89 -14.02 13.46 -0.67
C PHE A 89 -13.26 14.34 -1.65
N ASP A 90 -12.33 15.15 -1.15
CA ASP A 90 -11.54 16.05 -1.98
C ASP A 90 -10.26 15.35 -2.44
N LEU A 91 -10.19 15.06 -3.73
CA LEU A 91 -9.05 14.41 -4.37
C LEU A 91 -8.17 15.37 -5.16
N THR A 92 -8.42 16.67 -5.05
CA THR A 92 -7.79 17.69 -5.91
C THR A 92 -6.27 17.57 -5.95
N ASP A 93 -5.63 17.36 -4.80
CA ASP A 93 -4.17 17.34 -4.72
C ASP A 93 -3.55 16.01 -5.11
N ALA A 94 -4.34 14.95 -5.26
CA ALA A 94 -3.82 13.62 -5.52
C ALA A 94 -3.40 13.44 -6.98
N ASP A 95 -2.20 12.91 -7.19
CA ASP A 95 -1.74 12.43 -8.49
C ASP A 95 -1.97 10.93 -8.62
N PHE A 96 -1.75 10.19 -7.53
CA PHE A 96 -1.91 8.74 -7.45
C PHE A 96 -2.82 8.38 -6.30
N LEU A 97 -3.77 7.48 -6.55
CA LEU A 97 -4.67 6.95 -5.53
C LEU A 97 -4.47 5.45 -5.47
N ILE A 98 -3.99 4.96 -4.32
CA ILE A 98 -3.58 3.57 -4.15
C ILE A 98 -4.44 2.91 -3.08
N PHE A 99 -4.96 1.72 -3.37
CA PHE A 99 -5.85 0.98 -2.50
C PHE A 99 -5.71 -0.53 -2.76
N GLY A 100 -6.33 -1.32 -1.90
CA GLY A 100 -6.39 -2.78 -2.03
C GLY A 100 -7.79 -3.28 -1.78
N HIS A 101 -7.96 -4.19 -0.84
CA HIS A 101 -9.21 -4.74 -0.31
C HIS A 101 -9.99 -5.65 -1.26
N THR A 102 -10.26 -5.23 -2.51
CA THR A 102 -11.06 -6.02 -3.45
C THR A 102 -10.34 -7.24 -3.99
N HIS A 103 -9.02 -7.28 -3.88
CA HIS A 103 -8.15 -8.31 -4.47
C HIS A 103 -8.16 -8.31 -6.01
N HIS A 104 -8.73 -7.29 -6.64
CA HIS A 104 -8.77 -7.17 -8.09
C HIS A 104 -7.74 -6.15 -8.56
N TYR A 105 -6.81 -6.59 -9.40
CA TYR A 105 -5.87 -5.68 -10.03
C TYR A 105 -6.62 -4.59 -10.80
N THR A 106 -6.29 -3.35 -10.53
CA THR A 106 -6.91 -2.18 -11.17
C THR A 106 -5.83 -1.15 -11.48
N PHE A 107 -5.83 -0.68 -12.70
CA PHE A 107 -4.95 0.41 -13.11
C PHE A 107 -5.68 1.21 -14.16
N TYR A 108 -6.08 2.44 -13.82
CA TYR A 108 -6.72 3.32 -14.78
C TYR A 108 -6.39 4.78 -14.50
N LYS A 109 -6.54 5.59 -15.52
CA LYS A 109 -6.30 7.02 -15.46
C LYS A 109 -7.62 7.77 -15.68
N ARG A 110 -7.92 8.72 -14.81
CA ARG A 110 -9.13 9.52 -14.90
C ARG A 110 -8.86 10.92 -14.34
N PHE A 111 -9.22 11.97 -15.11
CA PHE A 111 -9.04 13.37 -14.71
C PHE A 111 -7.59 13.67 -14.25
N ASN A 112 -6.60 13.18 -15.02
CA ASN A 112 -5.17 13.34 -14.74
C ASN A 112 -4.71 12.68 -13.43
N LYS A 113 -5.50 11.76 -12.88
CA LYS A 113 -5.15 10.96 -11.69
C LYS A 113 -5.03 9.51 -12.08
N VAL A 114 -4.10 8.82 -11.43
CA VAL A 114 -3.86 7.38 -11.65
C VAL A 114 -4.38 6.61 -10.45
N TYR A 115 -5.26 5.66 -10.69
CA TYR A 115 -5.86 4.79 -9.67
C TYR A 115 -5.21 3.41 -9.78
N ILE A 116 -4.66 2.92 -8.67
CA ILE A 116 -3.93 1.65 -8.64
C ILE A 116 -4.41 0.78 -7.49
N ASN A 117 -4.84 -0.44 -7.84
CA ASN A 117 -4.97 -1.53 -6.89
C ASN A 117 -4.05 -2.65 -7.39
N PRO A 118 -3.00 -3.02 -6.67
CA PRO A 118 -2.06 -4.04 -7.15
C PRO A 118 -2.65 -5.45 -7.14
N GLY A 119 -3.86 -5.62 -6.63
CA GLY A 119 -4.47 -6.93 -6.42
C GLY A 119 -3.93 -7.60 -5.17
N SER A 120 -4.43 -8.79 -4.88
CA SER A 120 -3.93 -9.55 -3.74
C SER A 120 -2.61 -10.22 -4.09
N ALA A 121 -1.64 -10.10 -3.19
CA ALA A 121 -0.35 -10.75 -3.33
C ALA A 121 -0.34 -12.15 -2.69
N SER A 122 -1.39 -12.49 -1.95
CA SER A 122 -1.48 -13.79 -1.27
C SER A 122 -1.79 -14.97 -2.20
#